data_3271febfc04402146218470e96c5b7c4
#
_entry.id   3271febfc04402146218470e96c5b7c4
#
_cell.length_a   1.000
_cell.length_b   1.000
_cell.length_c   1.000
_cell.angle_alpha   90.00
_cell.angle_beta   90.00
_cell.angle_gamma   90.00
#
_symmetry.space_group_name_H-M   'P 1'
#
loop_
_entity.id
_entity.type
_entity.pdbx_description
1 polymer ?
#
loop_
_entity_poly.entity_id
_entity_poly.type
_entity_poly.pdbx_seq_one_letter_code
_entity_poly.pdbx_strand_id
1 'polypeptide(L)'
;MNLNFSVYRYNPDVDSKPYMKQYTLDVEEGSDMMVLDALILLKEQDPSLSFRRSCREGVCGSDGLNMNGKNGLACITPLSASKGDTLTIRPLPGLPVVRDLIVDMTQFYDNYAKVKPFLISDGELPPSREHKQSPEERAHLDGLYECIMCACCTTSCPSFWWNPDKFIGPAGLLAAYRWLIDSRDTATDERLSDLDDAFSVFRCHGIMNCVSVCPKGLNPTKAIGHIKTMLVNRSV
;
A
#
# COMPACT_ATOMS: atom_id res chain seq x y z
N MET A 1 14.92 -24.50 -15.78
CA MET A 1 15.50 -23.31 -16.44
C MET A 1 16.16 -22.41 -15.42
N ASN A 2 17.27 -21.76 -15.78
CA ASN A 2 17.94 -20.82 -14.87
C ASN A 2 17.25 -19.45 -14.92
N LEU A 3 16.78 -18.98 -13.75
CA LEU A 3 16.24 -17.62 -13.57
C LEU A 3 17.25 -16.76 -12.83
N ASN A 4 17.48 -15.57 -13.36
CA ASN A 4 18.40 -14.60 -12.76
C ASN A 4 17.62 -13.56 -11.95
N PHE A 5 18.16 -13.19 -10.80
CA PHE A 5 17.60 -12.17 -9.91
C PHE A 5 18.64 -11.12 -9.60
N SER A 6 18.25 -9.85 -9.68
CA SER A 6 19.01 -8.72 -9.22
C SER A 6 18.33 -8.14 -7.99
N VAL A 7 18.83 -8.45 -6.79
CA VAL A 7 18.16 -8.13 -5.52
C VAL A 7 18.91 -7.00 -4.82
N TYR A 8 18.17 -5.97 -4.40
CA TYR A 8 18.70 -4.88 -3.60
C TYR A 8 19.17 -5.39 -2.24
N ARG A 9 20.38 -5.04 -1.86
CA ARG A 9 21.02 -5.39 -0.59
C ARG A 9 21.51 -4.15 0.11
N TYR A 10 21.27 -4.11 1.41
CA TYR A 10 21.81 -3.12 2.32
C TYR A 10 21.72 -3.60 3.76
N ASN A 11 22.84 -3.67 4.44
CA ASN A 11 22.91 -3.90 5.86
C ASN A 11 23.58 -2.68 6.53
N PRO A 12 22.86 -1.86 7.31
CA PRO A 12 23.41 -0.64 7.90
C PRO A 12 24.58 -0.88 8.86
N ASP A 13 24.75 -2.10 9.38
CA ASP A 13 25.81 -2.44 10.32
C ASP A 13 27.17 -2.65 9.63
N VAL A 14 27.18 -2.96 8.31
CA VAL A 14 28.40 -3.32 7.58
C VAL A 14 28.56 -2.64 6.22
N ASP A 15 27.47 -2.20 5.57
CA ASP A 15 27.50 -1.64 4.24
C ASP A 15 27.55 -0.10 4.28
N SER A 16 28.50 0.50 3.60
CA SER A 16 28.59 1.96 3.46
C SER A 16 27.53 2.54 2.50
N LYS A 17 27.03 1.72 1.57
CA LYS A 17 26.00 2.07 0.58
C LYS A 17 25.26 0.82 0.08
N PRO A 18 24.00 0.98 -0.38
CA PRO A 18 23.26 -0.12 -0.98
C PRO A 18 23.92 -0.59 -2.30
N TYR A 19 23.66 -1.87 -2.65
CA TYR A 19 24.11 -2.47 -3.91
C TYR A 19 23.10 -3.48 -4.44
N MET A 20 23.25 -3.91 -5.69
CA MET A 20 22.43 -4.97 -6.29
C MET A 20 23.26 -6.26 -6.34
N LYS A 21 22.78 -7.31 -5.68
CA LYS A 21 23.41 -8.64 -5.71
C LYS A 21 22.71 -9.53 -6.72
N GLN A 22 23.51 -10.22 -7.52
CA GLN A 22 23.01 -11.17 -8.50
C GLN A 22 22.87 -12.56 -7.87
N TYR A 23 21.75 -13.21 -8.18
CA TYR A 23 21.47 -14.59 -7.78
C TYR A 23 20.92 -15.36 -8.96
N THR A 24 21.10 -16.67 -8.95
CA THR A 24 20.52 -17.59 -9.93
C THR A 24 19.81 -18.72 -9.22
N LEU A 25 18.61 -19.06 -9.67
CA LEU A 25 17.86 -20.23 -9.26
C LEU A 25 17.63 -21.14 -10.45
N ASP A 26 17.85 -22.44 -10.25
CA ASP A 26 17.36 -23.45 -11.18
C ASP A 26 15.92 -23.83 -10.79
N VAL A 27 14.99 -23.55 -11.70
CA VAL A 27 13.56 -23.74 -11.50
C VAL A 27 13.02 -24.68 -12.57
N GLU A 28 12.14 -25.58 -12.19
CA GLU A 28 11.46 -26.46 -13.15
C GLU A 28 10.69 -25.65 -14.19
N GLU A 29 10.79 -26.05 -15.45
CA GLU A 29 10.07 -25.38 -16.54
C GLU A 29 8.56 -25.58 -16.37
N GLY A 30 7.78 -24.48 -16.48
CA GLY A 30 6.34 -24.49 -16.24
C GLY A 30 5.92 -24.43 -14.76
N SER A 31 6.85 -24.22 -13.83
CA SER A 31 6.52 -24.03 -12.41
C SER A 31 5.65 -22.78 -12.20
N ASP A 32 4.57 -22.92 -11.41
CA ASP A 32 3.69 -21.84 -10.95
C ASP A 32 4.27 -21.05 -9.76
N MET A 33 5.59 -20.99 -9.65
CA MET A 33 6.30 -20.35 -8.55
C MET A 33 6.03 -18.83 -8.50
N MET A 34 5.75 -18.33 -7.30
CA MET A 34 5.62 -16.90 -7.03
C MET A 34 6.97 -16.27 -6.69
N VAL A 35 7.07 -14.94 -6.81
CA VAL A 35 8.30 -14.20 -6.45
C VAL A 35 8.69 -14.44 -4.99
N LEU A 36 7.72 -14.58 -4.07
CA LEU A 36 8.00 -14.88 -2.67
C LEU A 36 8.67 -16.26 -2.49
N ASP A 37 8.24 -17.27 -3.25
CA ASP A 37 8.82 -18.60 -3.17
C ASP A 37 10.30 -18.57 -3.62
N ALA A 38 10.58 -17.85 -4.72
CA ALA A 38 11.95 -17.59 -5.16
C ALA A 38 12.78 -16.89 -4.08
N LEU A 39 12.24 -15.83 -3.43
CA LEU A 39 12.94 -15.15 -2.34
C LEU A 39 13.24 -16.05 -1.15
N ILE A 40 12.38 -17.02 -0.85
CA ILE A 40 12.62 -18.01 0.20
C ILE A 40 13.80 -18.92 -0.20
N LEU A 41 13.83 -19.43 -1.43
CA LEU A 41 14.96 -20.24 -1.92
C LEU A 41 16.26 -19.43 -1.99
N LEU A 42 16.21 -18.15 -2.41
CA LEU A 42 17.37 -17.26 -2.37
C LEU A 42 17.89 -17.06 -0.94
N LYS A 43 16.99 -16.98 0.04
CA LYS A 43 17.37 -16.87 1.45
C LYS A 43 18.00 -18.17 1.99
N GLU A 44 17.66 -19.32 1.46
CA GLU A 44 18.35 -20.59 1.78
C GLU A 44 19.80 -20.58 1.26
N GLN A 45 20.05 -19.98 0.07
CA GLN A 45 21.40 -19.79 -0.46
C GLN A 45 22.16 -18.68 0.28
N ASP A 46 21.45 -17.63 0.74
CA ASP A 46 22.03 -16.48 1.43
C ASP A 46 21.17 -16.11 2.66
N PRO A 47 21.44 -16.72 3.82
CA PRO A 47 20.66 -16.49 5.05
C PRO A 47 20.61 -15.03 5.52
N SER A 48 21.55 -14.18 5.06
CA SER A 48 21.60 -12.75 5.39
C SER A 48 20.51 -11.93 4.69
N LEU A 49 19.88 -12.44 3.62
CA LEU A 49 18.82 -11.74 2.89
C LEU A 49 17.60 -11.51 3.77
N SER A 50 17.16 -10.24 3.89
CA SER A 50 16.07 -9.83 4.76
C SER A 50 14.86 -9.31 3.97
N PHE A 51 13.69 -9.87 4.25
CA PHE A 51 12.39 -9.44 3.70
C PHE A 51 11.25 -9.81 4.65
N ARG A 52 10.09 -9.16 4.49
CA ARG A 52 8.88 -9.46 5.26
C ARG A 52 8.01 -10.47 4.52
N ARG A 53 7.38 -11.37 5.25
CA ARG A 53 6.36 -12.29 4.75
C ARG A 53 5.43 -12.75 5.89
N SER A 54 4.20 -13.15 5.55
CA SER A 54 3.29 -13.76 6.51
C SER A 54 2.28 -14.68 5.81
N CYS A 55 1.12 -14.19 5.35
CA CYS A 55 -0.02 -14.99 4.89
C CYS A 55 0.23 -15.82 3.62
N ARG A 56 1.06 -15.37 2.69
CA ARG A 56 1.37 -15.97 1.38
C ARG A 56 0.20 -16.03 0.38
N GLU A 57 -0.88 -15.31 0.65
CA GLU A 57 -2.14 -15.35 -0.12
C GLU A 57 -2.70 -13.94 -0.46
N GLY A 58 -1.86 -12.89 -0.39
CA GLY A 58 -2.25 -11.54 -0.78
C GLY A 58 -3.20 -10.82 0.19
N VAL A 59 -3.21 -11.21 1.49
CA VAL A 59 -4.11 -10.63 2.49
C VAL A 59 -3.39 -9.74 3.50
N CYS A 60 -2.19 -10.11 3.97
CA CYS A 60 -1.49 -9.37 5.02
C CYS A 60 -0.73 -8.12 4.52
N GLY A 61 -0.40 -8.05 3.23
CA GLY A 61 0.32 -6.92 2.64
C GLY A 61 1.80 -6.78 3.03
N SER A 62 2.36 -7.69 3.85
CA SER A 62 3.70 -7.54 4.43
C SER A 62 4.84 -7.68 3.41
N ASP A 63 4.62 -8.40 2.32
CA ASP A 63 5.57 -8.69 1.25
C ASP A 63 5.47 -7.75 0.05
N GLY A 64 5.03 -6.52 0.31
CA GLY A 64 5.03 -5.44 -0.69
C GLY A 64 6.44 -5.09 -1.13
N LEU A 65 6.73 -5.19 -2.43
CA LEU A 65 8.04 -4.95 -3.04
C LEU A 65 7.91 -4.22 -4.38
N ASN A 66 9.03 -3.68 -4.87
CA ASN A 66 9.15 -3.21 -6.23
C ASN A 66 9.82 -4.29 -7.08
N MET A 67 9.08 -4.81 -8.06
CA MET A 67 9.50 -5.88 -8.96
C MET A 67 9.52 -5.35 -10.39
N ASN A 68 10.70 -5.30 -11.02
CA ASN A 68 10.92 -4.70 -12.35
C ASN A 68 10.30 -3.30 -12.50
N GLY A 69 10.42 -2.46 -11.45
CA GLY A 69 9.89 -1.08 -11.46
C GLY A 69 8.41 -0.95 -11.08
N LYS A 70 7.66 -2.04 -10.90
CA LYS A 70 6.26 -2.03 -10.49
C LYS A 70 6.10 -2.53 -9.05
N ASN A 71 5.36 -1.80 -8.22
CA ASN A 71 5.04 -2.25 -6.87
C ASN A 71 3.96 -3.35 -6.91
N GLY A 72 4.10 -4.34 -6.02
CA GLY A 72 3.15 -5.45 -5.91
C GLY A 72 3.47 -6.33 -4.71
N LEU A 73 2.69 -7.37 -4.50
CA LEU A 73 2.95 -8.38 -3.46
C LEU A 73 3.70 -9.57 -4.05
N ALA A 74 4.81 -9.93 -3.42
CA ALA A 74 5.65 -11.03 -3.89
C ALA A 74 4.94 -12.39 -3.85
N CYS A 75 4.01 -12.60 -2.90
CA CYS A 75 3.30 -13.87 -2.72
C CYS A 75 2.23 -14.18 -3.77
N ILE A 76 1.78 -13.19 -4.53
CA ILE A 76 0.77 -13.35 -5.59
C ILE A 76 1.26 -12.87 -6.96
N THR A 77 2.55 -12.55 -7.08
CA THR A 77 3.16 -12.20 -8.37
C THR A 77 3.88 -13.43 -8.92
N PRO A 78 3.37 -14.05 -10.01
CA PRO A 78 4.02 -15.22 -10.58
C PRO A 78 5.33 -14.84 -11.27
N LEU A 79 6.34 -15.70 -11.20
CA LEU A 79 7.62 -15.50 -11.90
C LEU A 79 7.44 -15.40 -13.41
N SER A 80 6.47 -16.13 -13.97
CA SER A 80 6.11 -16.09 -15.39
C SER A 80 5.62 -14.71 -15.88
N ALA A 81 5.13 -13.84 -14.96
CA ALA A 81 4.75 -12.47 -15.31
C ALA A 81 5.97 -11.54 -15.50
N SER A 82 7.16 -11.98 -15.11
CA SER A 82 8.41 -11.22 -15.29
C SER A 82 8.86 -11.28 -16.73
N LYS A 83 8.96 -10.12 -17.37
CA LYS A 83 9.52 -10.01 -18.73
C LYS A 83 11.04 -9.86 -18.65
N GLY A 84 11.77 -10.64 -19.46
CA GLY A 84 13.23 -10.60 -19.57
C GLY A 84 13.94 -11.65 -18.71
N ASP A 85 15.27 -11.75 -18.90
CA ASP A 85 16.10 -12.82 -18.34
C ASP A 85 16.48 -12.58 -16.85
N THR A 86 16.17 -11.41 -16.32
CA THR A 86 16.52 -11.04 -14.93
C THR A 86 15.37 -10.31 -14.25
N LEU A 87 14.94 -10.82 -13.11
CA LEU A 87 13.97 -10.13 -12.24
C LEU A 87 14.71 -9.21 -11.25
N THR A 88 14.45 -7.92 -11.36
CA THR A 88 14.98 -6.92 -10.42
C THR A 88 14.01 -6.75 -9.25
N ILE A 89 14.49 -6.95 -8.02
CA ILE A 89 13.70 -6.84 -6.78
C ILE A 89 14.32 -5.75 -5.90
N ARG A 90 13.49 -4.79 -5.52
CA ARG A 90 13.86 -3.65 -4.66
C ARG A 90 12.84 -3.45 -3.55
N PRO A 91 13.22 -2.77 -2.44
CA PRO A 91 12.24 -2.33 -1.45
C PRO A 91 11.22 -1.36 -2.06
N LEU A 92 10.08 -1.16 -1.40
CA LEU A 92 9.12 -0.13 -1.78
C LEU A 92 9.78 1.25 -1.81
N PRO A 93 9.63 2.02 -2.91
CA PRO A 93 10.30 3.33 -3.05
C PRO A 93 9.68 4.40 -2.14
N GLY A 94 10.44 5.42 -1.81
CA GLY A 94 9.95 6.59 -1.05
C GLY A 94 9.80 6.38 0.45
N LEU A 95 10.19 5.20 0.97
CA LEU A 95 10.30 4.92 2.40
C LEU A 95 11.77 4.61 2.76
N PRO A 96 12.24 4.96 3.97
CA PRO A 96 13.59 4.63 4.42
C PRO A 96 13.81 3.11 4.44
N VAL A 97 14.96 2.65 3.97
CA VAL A 97 15.33 1.23 4.03
C VAL A 97 15.94 0.92 5.40
N VAL A 98 15.37 -0.05 6.09
CA VAL A 98 15.92 -0.59 7.35
C VAL A 98 17.04 -1.58 7.05
N ARG A 99 16.74 -2.58 6.21
CA ARG A 99 17.71 -3.60 5.77
C ARG A 99 17.17 -4.30 4.51
N ASP A 100 17.98 -4.45 3.48
CA ASP A 100 17.63 -5.13 2.23
C ASP A 100 16.28 -4.70 1.65
N LEU A 101 15.29 -5.58 1.68
CA LEU A 101 13.94 -5.34 1.16
C LEU A 101 12.97 -4.83 2.22
N ILE A 102 13.43 -4.56 3.45
CA ILE A 102 12.62 -4.08 4.56
C ILE A 102 12.69 -2.57 4.65
N VAL A 103 11.54 -1.91 4.59
CA VAL A 103 11.39 -0.46 4.75
C VAL A 103 10.76 -0.09 6.09
N ASP A 104 11.05 1.12 6.58
CA ASP A 104 10.38 1.72 7.72
C ASP A 104 8.99 2.23 7.28
N MET A 105 7.95 1.74 7.93
CA MET A 105 6.56 2.06 7.64
C MET A 105 5.99 3.16 8.55
N THR A 106 6.79 3.74 9.43
CA THR A 106 6.33 4.71 10.45
C THR A 106 5.59 5.88 9.80
N GLN A 107 6.20 6.55 8.82
CA GLN A 107 5.56 7.67 8.12
C GLN A 107 4.25 7.28 7.41
N PHE A 108 4.17 6.07 6.87
CA PHE A 108 2.95 5.57 6.24
C PHE A 108 1.82 5.42 7.26
N TYR A 109 2.11 4.85 8.43
CA TYR A 109 1.11 4.67 9.49
C TYR A 109 0.76 5.98 10.19
N ASP A 110 1.70 6.91 10.35
CA ASP A 110 1.44 8.26 10.87
C ASP A 110 0.45 9.00 9.96
N ASN A 111 0.64 8.94 8.64
CA ASN A 111 -0.31 9.53 7.70
C ASN A 111 -1.68 8.83 7.71
N TYR A 112 -1.72 7.52 7.91
CA TYR A 112 -2.96 6.77 8.09
C TYR A 112 -3.69 7.19 9.39
N ALA A 113 -2.97 7.36 10.49
CA ALA A 113 -3.54 7.79 11.77
C ALA A 113 -4.19 9.19 11.70
N LYS A 114 -3.64 10.11 10.88
CA LYS A 114 -4.17 11.46 10.70
C LYS A 114 -5.63 11.48 10.22
N VAL A 115 -6.06 10.47 9.48
CA VAL A 115 -7.44 10.40 8.96
C VAL A 115 -8.43 9.77 9.94
N LYS A 116 -8.01 9.50 11.18
CA LYS A 116 -8.86 8.91 12.24
C LYS A 116 -9.61 7.67 11.71
N PRO A 117 -8.90 6.57 11.36
CA PRO A 117 -9.47 5.43 10.64
C PRO A 117 -10.29 4.51 11.54
N PHE A 118 -11.24 5.08 12.25
CA PHE A 118 -12.17 4.39 13.15
C PHE A 118 -13.52 5.12 13.17
N LEU A 119 -14.59 4.43 13.56
CA LEU A 119 -15.93 4.99 13.67
C LEU A 119 -15.96 6.07 14.76
N ILE A 120 -16.47 7.24 14.40
CA ILE A 120 -16.78 8.32 15.34
C ILE A 120 -18.29 8.48 15.36
N SER A 121 -18.90 8.34 16.53
CA SER A 121 -20.33 8.57 16.76
C SER A 121 -20.51 9.47 17.98
N ASP A 122 -21.61 10.20 18.02
CA ASP A 122 -21.96 11.15 19.09
C ASP A 122 -22.30 10.51 20.44
N GLY A 123 -22.03 9.24 20.60
CA GLY A 123 -21.88 8.57 21.90
C GLY A 123 -23.14 7.93 22.46
N GLU A 124 -24.32 8.21 21.96
CA GLU A 124 -25.54 7.51 22.37
C GLU A 124 -25.74 6.23 21.56
N LEU A 125 -25.67 5.09 22.25
CA LEU A 125 -26.05 3.83 21.63
C LEU A 125 -27.56 3.82 21.39
N PRO A 126 -28.02 3.43 20.19
CA PRO A 126 -29.44 3.28 19.92
C PRO A 126 -30.06 2.21 20.86
N PRO A 127 -31.39 2.20 21.07
CA PRO A 127 -32.05 1.22 21.94
C PRO A 127 -31.74 -0.24 21.61
N SER A 128 -31.39 -0.53 20.35
CA SER A 128 -30.96 -1.85 19.90
C SER A 128 -29.51 -2.20 20.31
N ARG A 129 -28.77 -1.28 20.93
CA ARG A 129 -27.33 -1.37 21.32
C ARG A 129 -26.38 -1.63 20.16
N GLU A 130 -26.80 -1.39 18.91
CA GLU A 130 -25.96 -1.46 17.73
C GLU A 130 -26.37 -0.41 16.70
N HIS A 131 -25.40 0.17 16.01
CA HIS A 131 -25.61 1.05 14.87
C HIS A 131 -25.89 0.20 13.64
N LYS A 132 -27.14 0.11 13.24
CA LYS A 132 -27.57 -0.66 12.06
C LYS A 132 -27.19 0.08 10.77
N GLN A 133 -26.96 -0.69 9.72
CA GLN A 133 -26.70 -0.21 8.37
C GLN A 133 -27.52 -1.05 7.39
N SER A 134 -28.16 -0.41 6.41
CA SER A 134 -28.89 -1.15 5.38
C SER A 134 -27.91 -1.86 4.42
N PRO A 135 -28.35 -2.89 3.67
CA PRO A 135 -27.53 -3.50 2.64
C PRO A 135 -27.04 -2.49 1.58
N GLU A 136 -27.87 -1.51 1.23
CA GLU A 136 -27.56 -0.45 0.27
C GLU A 136 -26.45 0.47 0.80
N GLU A 137 -26.58 0.95 2.05
CA GLU A 137 -25.53 1.76 2.71
C GLU A 137 -24.22 0.99 2.84
N ARG A 138 -24.31 -0.32 3.18
CA ARG A 138 -23.13 -1.18 3.27
C ARG A 138 -22.45 -1.36 1.92
N ALA A 139 -23.20 -1.45 0.82
CA ALA A 139 -22.67 -1.60 -0.53
C ALA A 139 -21.85 -0.38 -0.97
N HIS A 140 -22.12 0.82 -0.45
CA HIS A 140 -21.31 2.01 -0.72
C HIS A 140 -19.88 1.91 -0.22
N LEU A 141 -19.61 1.03 0.75
CA LEU A 141 -18.26 0.81 1.31
C LEU A 141 -17.43 -0.19 0.50
N ASP A 142 -18.02 -0.89 -0.47
CA ASP A 142 -17.31 -1.85 -1.32
C ASP A 142 -16.24 -1.13 -2.16
N GLY A 143 -15.05 -1.73 -2.21
CA GLY A 143 -13.86 -1.13 -2.82
C GLY A 143 -13.12 -0.13 -1.92
N LEU A 144 -13.51 0.04 -0.66
CA LEU A 144 -12.86 0.94 0.30
C LEU A 144 -12.30 0.20 1.51
N TYR A 145 -13.07 -0.69 2.14
CA TYR A 145 -12.66 -1.41 3.36
C TYR A 145 -11.71 -2.58 3.10
N GLU A 146 -11.59 -3.06 1.87
CA GLU A 146 -10.74 -4.19 1.50
C GLU A 146 -9.25 -3.82 1.43
N CYS A 147 -8.90 -2.58 1.76
CA CYS A 147 -7.52 -2.14 1.80
C CYS A 147 -6.71 -2.91 2.86
N ILE A 148 -5.64 -3.58 2.42
CA ILE A 148 -4.76 -4.41 3.25
C ILE A 148 -3.52 -3.64 3.76
N MET A 149 -3.47 -2.33 3.60
CA MET A 149 -2.39 -1.46 4.08
C MET A 149 -0.98 -1.87 3.62
N CYS A 150 -0.84 -2.44 2.42
CA CYS A 150 0.43 -2.92 1.87
C CYS A 150 1.38 -1.81 1.40
N ALA A 151 0.94 -0.56 1.40
CA ALA A 151 1.65 0.63 0.94
C ALA A 151 2.04 0.66 -0.56
N CYS A 152 1.75 -0.34 -1.38
CA CYS A 152 2.12 -0.36 -2.80
C CYS A 152 1.63 0.89 -3.55
N CYS A 153 0.39 1.35 -3.29
CA CYS A 153 -0.18 2.54 -3.91
C CYS A 153 0.48 3.84 -3.46
N THR A 154 0.71 4.01 -2.16
CA THR A 154 1.32 5.22 -1.58
C THR A 154 2.76 5.37 -2.04
N THR A 155 3.54 4.29 -2.01
CA THR A 155 4.94 4.28 -2.42
C THR A 155 5.16 4.32 -3.93
N SER A 156 4.12 4.17 -4.74
CA SER A 156 4.16 4.40 -6.19
C SER A 156 3.80 5.83 -6.62
N CYS A 157 3.38 6.67 -5.66
CA CYS A 157 2.88 8.00 -5.93
C CYS A 157 3.99 9.06 -5.90
N PRO A 158 4.28 9.77 -7.01
CA PRO A 158 5.28 10.84 -7.01
C PRO A 158 4.98 11.96 -6.00
N SER A 159 3.70 12.30 -5.78
CA SER A 159 3.31 13.29 -4.78
C SER A 159 3.73 12.89 -3.36
N PHE A 160 3.70 11.59 -3.04
CA PHE A 160 4.20 11.08 -1.77
C PHE A 160 5.74 11.15 -1.69
N TRP A 161 6.47 10.85 -2.75
CA TRP A 161 7.93 10.93 -2.74
C TRP A 161 8.45 12.34 -2.44
N TRP A 162 7.73 13.38 -2.89
CA TRP A 162 8.14 14.78 -2.69
C TRP A 162 7.68 15.38 -1.37
N ASN A 163 6.58 14.87 -0.80
CA ASN A 163 5.99 15.40 0.43
C ASN A 163 5.48 14.26 1.34
N PRO A 164 6.34 13.33 1.79
CA PRO A 164 5.91 12.15 2.55
C PRO A 164 5.33 12.50 3.93
N ASP A 165 5.73 13.64 4.49
CA ASP A 165 5.32 14.17 5.80
C ASP A 165 3.95 14.88 5.77
N LYS A 166 3.55 15.40 4.60
CA LYS A 166 2.35 16.26 4.43
C LYS A 166 1.25 15.59 3.62
N PHE A 167 1.59 14.91 2.53
CA PHE A 167 0.61 14.23 1.70
C PHE A 167 0.15 12.94 2.37
N ILE A 168 -1.14 12.87 2.69
CA ILE A 168 -1.75 11.68 3.35
C ILE A 168 -1.49 10.40 2.57
N GLY A 169 -1.42 10.48 1.26
CA GLY A 169 -1.19 9.33 0.38
C GLY A 169 -2.49 8.59 0.00
N PRO A 170 -2.42 7.81 -1.09
CA PRO A 170 -3.61 7.15 -1.63
C PRO A 170 -4.30 6.18 -0.65
N ALA A 171 -3.54 5.42 0.15
CA ALA A 171 -4.12 4.47 1.10
C ALA A 171 -4.86 5.20 2.24
N GLY A 172 -4.24 6.25 2.81
CA GLY A 172 -4.87 7.03 3.87
C GLY A 172 -6.12 7.76 3.37
N LEU A 173 -6.07 8.33 2.14
CA LEU A 173 -7.24 9.01 1.56
C LEU A 173 -8.36 8.03 1.16
N LEU A 174 -8.03 6.79 0.77
CA LEU A 174 -9.03 5.74 0.59
C LEU A 174 -9.76 5.44 1.90
N ALA A 175 -8.99 5.30 2.99
CA ALA A 175 -9.54 5.10 4.33
C ALA A 175 -10.35 6.30 4.82
N ALA A 176 -9.90 7.54 4.55
CA ALA A 176 -10.66 8.74 4.87
C ALA A 176 -12.04 8.73 4.20
N TYR A 177 -12.09 8.43 2.90
CA TYR A 177 -13.35 8.37 2.16
C TYR A 177 -14.28 7.29 2.69
N ARG A 178 -13.77 6.13 3.06
CA ARG A 178 -14.53 5.05 3.68
C ARG A 178 -15.29 5.54 4.92
N TRP A 179 -14.69 6.36 5.77
CA TRP A 179 -15.32 6.89 6.97
C TRP A 179 -16.23 8.09 6.69
N LEU A 180 -15.90 8.92 5.68
CA LEU A 180 -16.74 10.04 5.25
C LEU A 180 -18.12 9.61 4.72
N ILE A 181 -18.23 8.39 4.19
CA ILE A 181 -19.49 7.87 3.62
C ILE A 181 -20.11 6.73 4.44
N ASP A 182 -19.53 6.39 5.59
CA ASP A 182 -20.15 5.41 6.49
C ASP A 182 -21.37 6.07 7.18
N SER A 183 -22.57 5.56 6.93
CA SER A 183 -23.82 6.12 7.45
C SER A 183 -23.92 6.13 8.98
N ARG A 184 -23.01 5.44 9.65
CA ARG A 184 -22.94 5.38 11.13
C ARG A 184 -21.95 6.40 11.71
N ASP A 185 -21.12 7.03 10.89
CA ASP A 185 -20.14 8.04 11.32
C ASP A 185 -20.79 9.43 11.33
N THR A 186 -20.61 10.15 12.44
CA THR A 186 -21.21 11.48 12.66
C THR A 186 -20.21 12.62 12.51
N ALA A 187 -18.93 12.32 12.24
CA ALA A 187 -17.83 13.29 12.23
C ALA A 187 -17.45 13.80 10.82
N THR A 188 -18.37 13.78 9.85
CA THR A 188 -18.08 14.17 8.45
C THR A 188 -17.44 15.55 8.35
N ASP A 189 -17.99 16.57 9.04
CA ASP A 189 -17.46 17.92 9.00
C ASP A 189 -16.08 18.07 9.63
N GLU A 190 -15.83 17.40 10.73
CA GLU A 190 -14.52 17.34 11.37
C GLU A 190 -13.48 16.70 10.45
N ARG A 191 -13.82 15.53 9.87
CA ARG A 191 -12.95 14.82 8.93
C ARG A 191 -12.61 15.64 7.69
N LEU A 192 -13.59 16.36 7.12
CA LEU A 192 -13.37 17.24 5.98
C LEU A 192 -12.47 18.42 6.37
N SER A 193 -12.67 19.00 7.58
CA SER A 193 -11.80 20.08 8.07
C SER A 193 -10.36 19.65 8.22
N ASP A 194 -10.10 18.44 8.71
CA ASP A 194 -8.75 17.88 8.85
C ASP A 194 -8.05 17.64 7.49
N LEU A 195 -8.82 17.54 6.42
CA LEU A 195 -8.33 17.29 5.07
C LEU A 195 -8.25 18.54 4.19
N ASP A 196 -8.82 19.67 4.65
CA ASP A 196 -8.95 20.90 3.86
C ASP A 196 -7.66 21.75 3.92
N ASP A 197 -6.61 21.22 3.32
CA ASP A 197 -5.35 21.94 3.14
C ASP A 197 -4.70 21.59 1.79
N ALA A 198 -3.73 22.40 1.36
CA ALA A 198 -3.09 22.30 0.06
C ALA A 198 -2.28 20.97 -0.12
N PHE A 199 -1.93 20.28 0.96
CA PHE A 199 -1.05 19.12 0.92
C PHE A 199 -1.76 17.80 1.23
N SER A 200 -2.86 17.79 1.99
CA SER A 200 -3.55 16.55 2.38
C SER A 200 -4.23 15.87 1.18
N VAL A 201 -5.23 16.52 0.57
CA VAL A 201 -6.03 15.97 -0.54
C VAL A 201 -5.59 16.54 -1.87
N PHE A 202 -5.42 17.87 -1.93
CA PHE A 202 -5.21 18.59 -3.18
C PHE A 202 -3.84 18.33 -3.81
N ARG A 203 -2.89 17.74 -3.08
CA ARG A 203 -1.61 17.26 -3.62
C ARG A 203 -1.75 16.08 -4.58
N CYS A 204 -2.90 15.43 -4.61
CA CYS A 204 -3.19 14.41 -5.62
C CYS A 204 -3.43 15.05 -6.99
N HIS A 205 -2.59 14.72 -7.97
CA HIS A 205 -2.67 15.21 -9.36
C HIS A 205 -3.30 14.18 -10.33
N GLY A 206 -3.94 13.11 -9.84
CA GLY A 206 -4.63 12.15 -10.69
C GLY A 206 -3.72 11.28 -11.58
N ILE A 207 -2.46 11.04 -11.17
CA ILE A 207 -1.47 10.26 -11.95
C ILE A 207 -1.90 8.79 -12.12
N MET A 208 -2.72 8.26 -11.19
CA MET A 208 -3.30 6.91 -11.20
C MET A 208 -2.32 5.73 -11.01
N ASN A 209 -1.05 5.95 -10.71
CA ASN A 209 -0.13 4.87 -10.36
C ASN A 209 -0.69 4.00 -9.22
N CYS A 210 -1.35 4.62 -8.24
CA CYS A 210 -1.98 3.95 -7.11
C CYS A 210 -3.05 2.92 -7.50
N VAL A 211 -3.76 3.15 -8.60
CA VAL A 211 -4.76 2.21 -9.14
C VAL A 211 -4.06 1.04 -9.83
N SER A 212 -3.05 1.32 -10.65
CA SER A 212 -2.36 0.31 -11.45
C SER A 212 -1.54 -0.71 -10.63
N VAL A 213 -1.15 -0.34 -9.40
CA VAL A 213 -0.32 -1.20 -8.53
C VAL A 213 -1.10 -1.82 -7.36
N CYS A 214 -2.39 -1.51 -7.21
CA CYS A 214 -3.17 -2.04 -6.10
C CYS A 214 -3.41 -3.55 -6.27
N PRO A 215 -2.89 -4.41 -5.36
CA PRO A 215 -3.06 -5.86 -5.48
C PRO A 215 -4.49 -6.33 -5.19
N LYS A 216 -5.32 -5.45 -4.61
CA LYS A 216 -6.76 -5.71 -4.35
C LYS A 216 -7.67 -5.07 -5.41
N GLY A 217 -7.11 -4.46 -6.47
CA GLY A 217 -7.90 -3.82 -7.53
C GLY A 217 -8.70 -2.58 -7.10
N LEU A 218 -8.33 -1.96 -5.97
CA LEU A 218 -9.02 -0.79 -5.44
C LEU A 218 -8.70 0.47 -6.25
N ASN A 219 -9.57 1.48 -6.16
CA ASN A 219 -9.40 2.75 -6.87
C ASN A 219 -9.27 3.95 -5.91
N PRO A 220 -8.07 4.21 -5.34
CA PRO A 220 -7.86 5.36 -4.49
C PRO A 220 -8.10 6.70 -5.19
N THR A 221 -7.81 6.81 -6.48
CA THR A 221 -8.02 8.06 -7.23
C THR A 221 -9.50 8.46 -7.29
N LYS A 222 -10.42 7.48 -7.44
CA LYS A 222 -11.86 7.72 -7.39
C LYS A 222 -12.29 8.24 -6.01
N ALA A 223 -11.85 7.60 -4.93
CA ALA A 223 -12.12 8.03 -3.57
C ALA A 223 -11.64 9.47 -3.31
N ILE A 224 -10.40 9.79 -3.71
CA ILE A 224 -9.83 11.14 -3.61
C ILE A 224 -10.66 12.16 -4.39
N GLY A 225 -11.13 11.81 -5.59
CA GLY A 225 -12.02 12.65 -6.40
C GLY A 225 -13.30 13.01 -5.65
N HIS A 226 -13.94 12.03 -5.00
CA HIS A 226 -15.13 12.26 -4.19
C HIS A 226 -14.85 13.17 -2.98
N ILE A 227 -13.73 12.96 -2.26
CA ILE A 227 -13.35 13.86 -1.14
C ILE A 227 -13.20 15.30 -1.65
N LYS A 228 -12.52 15.51 -2.78
CA LYS A 228 -12.38 16.85 -3.38
C LYS A 228 -13.74 17.47 -3.69
N THR A 229 -14.67 16.71 -4.25
CA THR A 229 -16.05 17.20 -4.51
C THR A 229 -16.77 17.58 -3.21
N MET A 230 -16.63 16.77 -2.14
CA MET A 230 -17.22 17.10 -0.84
C MET A 230 -16.66 18.40 -0.25
N LEU A 231 -15.33 18.61 -0.34
CA LEU A 231 -14.67 19.83 0.13
C LEU A 231 -15.13 21.08 -0.66
N VAL A 232 -15.21 20.98 -1.98
CA VAL A 232 -15.69 22.09 -2.83
C VAL A 232 -17.15 22.43 -2.51
N ASN A 233 -18.03 21.44 -2.39
CA ASN A 233 -19.45 21.65 -2.08
C ASN A 233 -19.68 22.25 -0.68
N ARG A 234 -18.75 22.02 0.27
CA ARG A 234 -18.80 22.59 1.61
C ARG A 234 -18.42 24.09 1.61
N SER A 235 -17.60 24.52 0.65
CA SER A 235 -17.08 25.88 0.55
C SER A 235 -18.04 26.83 -0.19
N VAL A 236 -19.14 26.30 -0.76
CA VAL A 236 -20.20 27.07 -1.46
C VAL A 236 -21.45 27.14 -0.58
#